data_bb34dab002b87439198069a88daf125c
#
_entry.id   bb34dab002b87439198069a88daf125c
#
_cell.length_a   1.000
_cell.length_b   1.000
_cell.length_c   1.000
_cell.angle_alpha   90.00
_cell.angle_beta   90.00
_cell.angle_gamma   90.00
#
_symmetry.space_group_name_H-M   'P 1'
#
loop_
_entity.id
_entity.type
_entity.pdbx_description
1 polymer ?
#
loop_
_entity_poly.entity_id
_entity_poly.type
_entity_poly.pdbx_seq_one_letter_code
_entity_poly.pdbx_strand_id
1 'polypeptide(L)'
;MKKLVFLMIFMAFIFSMPGCRKGNSSTSHYRAVTAIDIVTQKDDTILRRHYTDQTKMQYVLTFLRLLKPTGKPDTDPEALTEDMFLIALTFSDGSQNFYRQTGHRYVAKDDQDWFSIDPNQALKLYELMAHVPSDETG
;
A
#
# COMPACT_ATOMS: atom_id res chain seq x y z
N MET A 1 -18.53 11.84 3.24
CA MET A 1 -18.89 11.00 2.09
C MET A 1 -17.69 10.50 1.27
N LYS A 2 -16.62 11.27 1.12
CA LYS A 2 -15.42 10.84 0.34
C LYS A 2 -14.72 9.58 0.91
N LYS A 3 -14.72 9.39 2.23
CA LYS A 3 -14.16 8.22 2.92
C LYS A 3 -14.95 6.93 2.69
N LEU A 4 -16.26 7.05 2.51
CA LEU A 4 -17.14 5.90 2.27
C LEU A 4 -16.90 5.30 0.87
N VAL A 5 -16.60 6.14 -0.10
CA VAL A 5 -16.30 5.72 -1.48
C VAL A 5 -14.97 4.97 -1.53
N PHE A 6 -13.97 5.42 -0.77
CA PHE A 6 -12.68 4.74 -0.68
C PHE A 6 -12.82 3.37 -0.01
N LEU A 7 -13.64 3.30 1.03
CA LEU A 7 -13.96 2.02 1.70
C LEU A 7 -14.73 1.07 0.76
N MET A 8 -15.63 1.62 -0.07
CA MET A 8 -16.39 0.83 -1.05
C MET A 8 -15.49 0.29 -2.18
N ILE A 9 -14.54 1.08 -2.66
CA ILE A 9 -13.56 0.64 -3.67
C ILE A 9 -12.65 -0.44 -3.07
N PHE A 10 -12.31 -0.31 -1.79
CA PHE A 10 -11.55 -1.31 -1.03
C PHE A 10 -12.32 -2.64 -0.89
N MET A 11 -13.62 -2.56 -0.60
CA MET A 11 -14.50 -3.75 -0.53
C MET A 11 -14.66 -4.44 -1.88
N ALA A 12 -14.79 -3.69 -2.98
CA ALA A 12 -14.90 -4.26 -4.32
C ALA A 12 -13.63 -5.02 -4.73
N PHE A 13 -12.46 -4.61 -4.22
CA PHE A 13 -11.19 -5.27 -4.49
C PHE A 13 -11.05 -6.63 -3.81
N ILE A 14 -11.67 -6.78 -2.63
CA ILE A 14 -11.63 -8.03 -1.84
C ILE A 14 -12.54 -9.10 -2.47
N PHE A 15 -13.65 -8.71 -3.11
CA PHE A 15 -14.63 -9.65 -3.66
C PHE A 15 -14.29 -10.23 -5.04
N SER A 16 -13.27 -9.72 -5.73
CA SER A 16 -12.89 -10.22 -7.06
C SER A 16 -11.83 -11.33 -7.04
N MET A 17 -11.53 -11.92 -5.89
CA MET A 17 -10.59 -13.03 -5.78
C MET A 17 -11.32 -14.39 -5.79
N PRO A 18 -11.17 -15.22 -6.83
CA PRO A 18 -11.63 -16.59 -6.76
C PRO A 18 -10.69 -17.44 -5.91
N GLY A 19 -11.21 -17.97 -4.80
CA GLY A 19 -10.68 -19.17 -4.19
C GLY A 19 -9.75 -19.01 -3.01
N CYS A 20 -10.31 -18.83 -1.81
CA CYS A 20 -9.65 -19.26 -0.57
C CYS A 20 -9.71 -20.78 -0.45
N ARG A 21 -8.65 -21.49 -0.78
CA ARG A 21 -8.44 -22.86 -0.28
C ARG A 21 -7.57 -22.81 0.97
N LYS A 22 -8.16 -23.15 2.11
CA LYS A 22 -7.41 -23.49 3.33
C LYS A 22 -6.60 -24.75 3.07
N GLY A 23 -5.31 -24.61 2.83
CA GLY A 23 -4.35 -25.72 2.84
C GLY A 23 -3.50 -25.62 4.10
N ASN A 24 -3.73 -26.51 5.06
CA ASN A 24 -2.80 -26.75 6.15
C ASN A 24 -1.55 -27.43 5.59
N SER A 25 -0.45 -26.70 5.42
CA SER A 25 0.86 -27.28 5.34
C SER A 25 1.88 -26.34 5.97
N SER A 26 2.46 -26.78 7.07
CA SER A 26 3.53 -26.12 7.80
C SER A 26 4.88 -26.31 7.09
N THR A 27 4.99 -25.81 5.88
CA THR A 27 6.27 -25.54 5.24
C THR A 27 6.39 -24.03 5.13
N SER A 28 7.46 -23.47 5.68
CA SER A 28 7.75 -22.07 5.52
C SER A 28 8.05 -21.80 4.04
N HIS A 29 7.01 -21.76 3.22
CA HIS A 29 7.15 -21.31 1.85
C HIS A 29 7.50 -19.84 1.89
N TYR A 30 8.70 -19.53 1.43
CA TYR A 30 9.10 -18.15 1.15
C TYR A 30 8.09 -17.58 0.16
N ARG A 31 7.22 -16.69 0.67
CA ARG A 31 6.22 -16.03 -0.15
C ARG A 31 6.88 -14.89 -0.90
N ALA A 32 7.07 -15.08 -2.19
CA ALA A 32 7.56 -14.03 -3.06
C ALA A 32 6.44 -13.04 -3.40
N VAL A 33 6.76 -11.75 -3.43
CA VAL A 33 5.88 -10.73 -3.98
C VAL A 33 5.85 -10.87 -5.50
N THR A 34 4.66 -11.01 -6.07
CA THR A 34 4.44 -11.20 -7.50
C THR A 34 3.85 -9.97 -8.19
N ALA A 35 3.20 -9.10 -7.43
CA ALA A 35 2.67 -7.83 -7.92
C ALA A 35 2.56 -6.80 -6.81
N ILE A 36 2.66 -5.53 -7.16
CA ILE A 36 2.41 -4.40 -6.27
C ILE A 36 1.46 -3.43 -6.97
N ASP A 37 0.40 -3.07 -6.28
CA ASP A 37 -0.52 -2.02 -6.69
C ASP A 37 -0.38 -0.82 -5.76
N ILE A 38 -0.26 0.37 -6.31
CA ILE A 38 -0.27 1.62 -5.55
C ILE A 38 -1.44 2.46 -6.06
N VAL A 39 -2.37 2.75 -5.16
CA VAL A 39 -3.50 3.65 -5.42
C VAL A 39 -3.24 4.94 -4.66
N THR A 40 -3.25 6.04 -5.39
CA THR A 40 -3.12 7.39 -4.83
C THR A 40 -4.44 8.12 -4.97
N GLN A 41 -4.95 8.66 -3.88
CA GLN A 41 -6.07 9.59 -3.90
C GLN A 41 -5.56 10.98 -3.56
N LYS A 42 -5.73 11.88 -4.50
CA LYS A 42 -5.46 13.31 -4.34
C LYS A 42 -6.68 14.10 -4.79
N ASP A 43 -7.28 14.85 -3.88
CA ASP A 43 -8.54 15.53 -4.10
C ASP A 43 -9.62 14.55 -4.60
N ASP A 44 -10.19 14.79 -5.77
CA ASP A 44 -11.18 13.90 -6.39
C ASP A 44 -10.56 12.95 -7.46
N THR A 45 -9.23 12.97 -7.59
CA THR A 45 -8.51 12.16 -8.57
C THR A 45 -7.94 10.91 -7.91
N ILE A 46 -8.22 9.75 -8.53
CA ILE A 46 -7.65 8.45 -8.14
C ILE A 46 -6.72 8.00 -9.25
N LEU A 47 -5.45 7.76 -8.90
CA LEU A 47 -4.45 7.21 -9.79
C LEU A 47 -4.06 5.82 -9.29
N ARG A 48 -3.96 4.87 -10.21
CA ARG A 48 -3.49 3.51 -9.93
C ARG A 48 -2.23 3.23 -10.71
N ARG A 49 -1.26 2.59 -10.04
CA ARG A 49 -0.03 2.08 -10.65
C ARG A 49 0.09 0.60 -10.32
N HIS A 50 0.46 -0.18 -11.32
CA HIS A 50 0.63 -1.62 -11.19
C HIS A 50 2.06 -1.99 -11.57
N TYR A 51 2.71 -2.82 -10.75
CA TYR A 51 4.08 -3.26 -10.94
C TYR A 51 4.16 -4.77 -10.87
N THR A 52 4.74 -5.40 -11.88
CA THR A 52 5.09 -6.82 -11.95
C THR A 52 6.57 -7.02 -12.27
N ASP A 53 7.23 -6.00 -12.83
CA ASP A 53 8.67 -6.01 -13.04
C ASP A 53 9.41 -6.05 -11.70
N GLN A 54 10.31 -7.03 -11.56
CA GLN A 54 11.03 -7.26 -10.30
C GLN A 54 11.88 -6.06 -9.86
N THR A 55 12.53 -5.39 -10.81
CA THR A 55 13.37 -4.24 -10.49
C THR A 55 12.53 -3.09 -9.95
N LYS A 56 11.40 -2.81 -10.59
CA LYS A 56 10.47 -1.76 -10.13
C LYS A 56 9.87 -2.11 -8.77
N MET A 57 9.44 -3.36 -8.57
CA MET A 57 8.94 -3.83 -7.27
C MET A 57 9.99 -3.68 -6.16
N GLN A 58 11.27 -3.92 -6.44
CA GLN A 58 12.33 -3.77 -5.44
C GLN A 58 12.46 -2.34 -4.91
N TYR A 59 12.18 -1.32 -5.71
CA TYR A 59 12.16 0.06 -5.22
C TYR A 59 11.07 0.25 -4.15
N VAL A 60 9.86 -0.24 -4.40
CA VAL A 60 8.74 -0.17 -3.44
C VAL A 60 9.04 -0.99 -2.19
N LEU A 61 9.51 -2.23 -2.35
CA LEU A 61 9.83 -3.11 -1.22
C LEU A 61 10.96 -2.54 -0.36
N THR A 62 11.96 -1.91 -0.96
CA THR A 62 13.03 -1.24 -0.23
C THR A 62 12.49 -0.05 0.57
N PHE A 63 11.62 0.76 -0.03
CA PHE A 63 10.94 1.84 0.68
C PHE A 63 10.19 1.31 1.91
N LEU A 64 9.35 0.29 1.75
CA LEU A 64 8.56 -0.29 2.85
C LEU A 64 9.44 -0.89 3.95
N ARG A 65 10.54 -1.55 3.58
CA ARG A 65 11.49 -2.16 4.54
C ARG A 65 12.24 -1.10 5.36
N LEU A 66 12.47 0.06 4.80
CA LEU A 66 13.19 1.15 5.45
C LEU A 66 12.27 2.04 6.31
N LEU A 67 10.96 1.84 6.27
CA LEU A 67 10.04 2.57 7.12
C LEU A 67 10.35 2.31 8.60
N LYS A 68 10.53 3.38 9.35
CA LYS A 68 10.79 3.32 10.79
C LYS A 68 9.74 4.13 11.54
N PRO A 69 8.97 3.49 12.43
CA PRO A 69 8.08 4.21 13.33
C PRO A 69 8.86 5.18 14.21
N THR A 70 8.36 6.40 14.33
CA THR A 70 8.93 7.42 15.25
C THR A 70 8.04 7.62 16.48
N GLY A 71 6.83 7.11 16.49
CA GLY A 71 5.90 7.19 17.61
C GLY A 71 4.45 7.03 17.18
N LYS A 72 3.55 7.30 18.12
CA LYS A 72 2.11 7.34 17.85
C LYS A 72 1.75 8.64 17.11
N PRO A 73 0.69 8.64 16.28
CA PRO A 73 0.19 9.86 15.69
C PRO A 73 -0.23 10.88 16.77
N ASP A 74 0.08 12.15 16.52
CA ASP A 74 -0.33 13.29 17.37
C ASP A 74 -1.71 13.83 16.98
N THR A 75 -2.21 13.43 15.82
CA THR A 75 -3.55 13.76 15.29
C THR A 75 -4.17 12.49 14.71
N ASP A 76 -5.50 12.50 14.53
CA ASP A 76 -6.18 11.38 13.87
C ASP A 76 -5.81 11.32 12.38
N PRO A 77 -5.06 10.30 11.92
CA PRO A 77 -4.65 10.20 10.52
C PRO A 77 -5.84 10.08 9.55
N GLU A 78 -6.94 9.51 10.00
CA GLU A 78 -8.14 9.34 9.16
C GLU A 78 -8.95 10.64 9.00
N ALA A 79 -8.72 11.62 9.86
CA ALA A 79 -9.33 12.94 9.77
C ALA A 79 -8.60 13.88 8.81
N LEU A 80 -7.39 13.51 8.36
CA LEU A 80 -6.61 14.34 7.44
C LEU A 80 -7.25 14.39 6.05
N THR A 81 -7.19 15.55 5.41
CA THR A 81 -7.62 15.77 4.03
C THR A 81 -6.47 15.69 3.03
N GLU A 82 -5.31 15.28 3.48
CA GLU A 82 -4.10 15.15 2.67
C GLU A 82 -4.16 13.94 1.74
N ASP A 83 -3.21 13.85 0.82
CA ASP A 83 -3.09 12.74 -0.11
C ASP A 83 -2.99 11.40 0.64
N MET A 84 -3.69 10.40 0.16
CA MET A 84 -3.66 9.05 0.69
C MET A 84 -3.08 8.09 -0.33
N PHE A 85 -2.16 7.25 0.13
CA PHE A 85 -1.62 6.13 -0.63
C PHE A 85 -2.08 4.81 -0.03
N LEU A 86 -2.50 3.89 -0.88
CA LEU A 86 -2.72 2.50 -0.55
C LEU A 86 -1.75 1.66 -1.37
N ILE A 87 -0.90 0.89 -0.70
CA ILE A 87 0.06 -0.03 -1.33
C ILE A 87 -0.39 -1.44 -1.02
N ALA A 88 -0.72 -2.22 -2.04
CA ALA A 88 -1.09 -3.63 -1.92
C ALA A 88 0.04 -4.50 -2.48
N LEU A 89 0.57 -5.38 -1.64
CA LEU A 89 1.53 -6.41 -2.02
C LEU A 89 0.79 -7.72 -2.25
N THR A 90 0.86 -8.27 -3.45
CA THR A 90 0.32 -9.59 -3.78
C THR A 90 1.44 -10.62 -3.77
N PHE A 91 1.24 -11.71 -3.04
CA PHE A 91 2.21 -12.79 -2.90
C PHE A 91 1.90 -13.97 -3.82
N SER A 92 2.88 -14.85 -4.02
CA SER A 92 2.77 -16.03 -4.89
C SER A 92 1.67 -17.02 -4.46
N ASP A 93 1.25 -17.00 -3.19
CA ASP A 93 0.13 -17.80 -2.67
C ASP A 93 -1.24 -17.13 -2.83
N GLY A 94 -1.31 -15.94 -3.44
CA GLY A 94 -2.51 -15.14 -3.61
C GLY A 94 -2.89 -14.28 -2.41
N SER A 95 -2.18 -14.40 -1.28
CA SER A 95 -2.40 -13.52 -0.12
C SER A 95 -1.94 -12.09 -0.41
N GLN A 96 -2.44 -11.13 0.35
CA GLN A 96 -2.09 -9.72 0.20
C GLN A 96 -1.76 -9.09 1.56
N ASN A 97 -0.82 -8.16 1.54
CA ASN A 97 -0.58 -7.22 2.64
C ASN A 97 -0.82 -5.80 2.13
N PHE A 98 -1.28 -4.94 3.03
CA PHE A 98 -1.63 -3.56 2.70
C PHE A 98 -0.85 -2.58 3.57
N TYR A 99 -0.42 -1.49 2.96
CA TYR A 99 0.11 -0.33 3.65
C TYR A 99 -0.71 0.88 3.27
N ARG A 100 -1.10 1.67 4.25
CA ARG A 100 -1.78 2.96 4.05
C ARG A 100 -0.84 4.06 4.50
N GLN A 101 -0.68 5.10 3.73
CA GLN A 101 0.05 6.31 4.11
C GLN A 101 -0.86 7.51 3.91
N THR A 102 -0.98 8.36 4.91
CA THR A 102 -1.71 9.62 4.80
C THR A 102 -0.82 10.79 5.19
N GLY A 103 -0.90 11.85 4.39
CA GLY A 103 -0.02 12.98 4.52
C GLY A 103 1.45 12.59 4.38
N HIS A 104 2.30 13.42 4.94
CA HIS A 104 3.75 13.20 4.94
C HIS A 104 4.24 12.63 6.28
N ARG A 105 3.39 11.93 7.04
CA ARG A 105 3.69 11.62 8.43
C ARG A 105 3.24 10.26 8.96
N TYR A 106 2.18 9.66 8.43
CA TYR A 106 1.55 8.51 9.07
C TYR A 106 1.44 7.31 8.14
N VAL A 107 1.73 6.13 8.68
CA VAL A 107 1.61 4.84 7.98
C VAL A 107 0.90 3.84 8.88
N ALA A 108 0.08 2.98 8.28
CA ALA A 108 -0.48 1.79 8.92
C ALA A 108 -0.23 0.57 8.02
N LYS A 109 0.06 -0.57 8.62
CA LYS A 109 0.24 -1.84 7.93
C LYS A 109 -0.93 -2.76 8.26
N ASP A 110 -1.60 -3.28 7.23
CA ASP A 110 -2.76 -4.15 7.37
C ASP A 110 -3.81 -3.52 8.32
N ASP A 111 -4.32 -4.26 9.29
CA ASP A 111 -5.26 -3.77 10.30
C ASP A 111 -4.58 -3.23 11.58
N GLN A 112 -3.28 -2.97 11.51
CA GLN A 112 -2.53 -2.44 12.66
C GLN A 112 -2.79 -0.95 12.85
N ASP A 113 -2.45 -0.46 14.05
CA ASP A 113 -2.54 0.95 14.38
C ASP A 113 -1.63 1.82 13.51
N TRP A 114 -2.03 3.06 13.34
CA TRP A 114 -1.23 4.08 12.70
C TRP A 114 0.02 4.41 13.53
N PHE A 115 1.13 4.65 12.86
CA PHE A 115 2.35 5.18 13.45
C PHE A 115 2.89 6.35 12.64
N SER A 116 3.60 7.23 13.34
CA SER A 116 4.32 8.34 12.71
C SER A 116 5.60 7.86 12.06
N ILE A 117 5.98 8.48 10.97
CA ILE A 117 7.26 8.30 10.29
C ILE A 117 7.94 9.65 10.08
N ASP A 118 9.25 9.64 9.83
CA ASP A 118 9.96 10.85 9.44
C ASP A 118 9.38 11.42 8.14
N PRO A 119 9.09 12.74 8.07
CA PRO A 119 8.54 13.36 6.85
C PRO A 119 9.42 13.14 5.60
N ASN A 120 10.74 13.08 5.77
CA ASN A 120 11.65 12.79 4.66
C ASN A 120 11.50 11.36 4.13
N GLN A 121 11.15 10.41 4.99
CA GLN A 121 10.79 9.05 4.54
C GLN A 121 9.48 9.04 3.77
N ALA A 122 8.48 9.77 4.23
CA ALA A 122 7.20 9.88 3.53
C ALA A 122 7.36 10.46 2.12
N LEU A 123 8.17 11.50 1.97
CA LEU A 123 8.46 12.13 0.67
C LEU A 123 9.11 11.17 -0.33
N LYS A 124 9.86 10.18 0.11
CA LYS A 124 10.47 9.18 -0.77
C LYS A 124 9.45 8.37 -1.56
N LEU A 125 8.23 8.18 -1.04
CA LEU A 125 7.16 7.53 -1.80
C LEU A 125 6.74 8.39 -3.00
N TYR A 126 6.62 9.69 -2.83
CA TYR A 126 6.31 10.62 -3.92
C TYR A 126 7.41 10.62 -5.00
N GLU A 127 8.67 10.66 -4.57
CA GLU A 127 9.83 10.58 -5.48
C GLU A 127 9.83 9.25 -6.25
N LEU A 128 9.55 8.14 -5.57
CA LEU A 128 9.45 6.83 -6.19
C LEU A 128 8.35 6.82 -7.25
N MET A 129 7.17 7.32 -6.91
CA MET A 129 6.03 7.42 -7.85
C MET A 129 6.33 8.30 -9.06
N ALA A 130 7.16 9.33 -8.89
CA ALA A 130 7.56 10.21 -10.00
C ALA A 130 8.57 9.56 -10.96
N HIS A 131 9.45 8.69 -10.45
CA HIS A 131 10.57 8.13 -11.22
C HIS A 131 10.37 6.68 -11.67
N VAL A 132 9.46 5.94 -11.04
CA VAL A 132 9.20 4.54 -11.38
C VAL A 132 7.85 4.43 -12.07
N PRO A 133 7.81 4.38 -13.42
CA PRO A 133 6.55 4.31 -14.16
C PRO A 133 5.86 2.96 -13.94
N SER A 134 4.53 2.97 -13.99
CA SER A 134 3.72 1.75 -13.96
C SER A 134 4.07 0.81 -15.13
N ASP A 135 3.89 -0.49 -14.92
CA ASP A 135 4.05 -1.49 -15.99
C ASP A 135 2.84 -1.52 -16.93
N GLU A 136 1.67 -1.14 -16.42
CA GLU A 136 0.49 -0.95 -17.25
C GLU A 136 0.31 0.53 -17.61
N THR A 137 0.34 0.82 -18.88
CA THR A 137 -0.18 2.06 -19.46
C THR A 137 -1.70 1.89 -19.61
N GLY A 138 -2.38 2.26 -18.55
CA GLY A 138 -3.85 2.33 -18.57
C GLY A 138 -4.31 3.59 -19.26
#